data_ca5b4cb5b00dd515bd6006b1b2124d85
#
_entry.id   ca5b4cb5b00dd515bd6006b1b2124d85
#
_cell.length_a   1.000
_cell.length_b   1.000
_cell.length_c   1.000
_cell.angle_alpha   90.00
_cell.angle_beta   90.00
_cell.angle_gamma   90.00
#
_symmetry.space_group_name_H-M   'P 1'
#
loop_
_entity.id
_entity.type
_entity.pdbx_description
1 polymer ?
#
loop_
_entity_poly.entity_id
_entity_poly.type
_entity_poly.pdbx_seq_one_letter_code
_entity_poly.pdbx_strand_id
1 'polypeptide(L)'
;MDDLEQQVTDKAERAVDQLRGRSNDSLDYSESSLAVVEEMLAEASAFIDDMPDDQIDALVHLLGSYVLEVGRRQFGGKYYWHDGRDQPVLVVGEPECKIAILTFDKVRGRLSGDEADNIPFFYQGFAARARSAEPGTDVLYA
;
A
#
# COMPACT_ATOMS: atom_id res chain seq x y z
N MET A 1 -2.71 -19.40 -11.87
CA MET A 1 -2.67 -18.78 -10.56
C MET A 1 -1.51 -17.83 -10.47
N ASP A 2 -1.75 -16.66 -9.95
CA ASP A 2 -0.72 -15.65 -9.88
C ASP A 2 -0.01 -15.72 -8.52
N ASP A 3 1.27 -16.16 -8.53
CA ASP A 3 2.06 -16.25 -7.30
C ASP A 3 2.28 -14.87 -6.67
N LEU A 4 2.36 -13.83 -7.48
CA LEU A 4 2.52 -12.47 -6.99
C LEU A 4 1.29 -12.01 -6.21
N GLU A 5 0.10 -12.29 -6.72
CA GLU A 5 -1.14 -11.98 -5.99
C GLU A 5 -1.16 -12.69 -4.65
N GLN A 6 -0.77 -13.97 -4.62
CA GLN A 6 -0.71 -14.73 -3.39
C GLN A 6 0.28 -14.13 -2.40
N GLN A 7 1.45 -13.70 -2.87
CA GLN A 7 2.45 -13.06 -2.01
C GLN A 7 1.93 -11.77 -1.39
N VAL A 8 1.27 -10.92 -2.18
CA VAL A 8 0.73 -9.65 -1.68
C VAL A 8 -0.40 -9.91 -0.68
N THR A 9 -1.33 -10.78 -1.02
CA THR A 9 -2.47 -11.07 -0.13
C THR A 9 -2.02 -11.70 1.18
N ASP A 10 -1.04 -12.61 1.14
CA ASP A 10 -0.51 -13.25 2.36
C ASP A 10 0.15 -12.22 3.27
N LYS A 11 0.91 -11.29 2.72
CA LYS A 11 1.56 -10.24 3.51
C LYS A 11 0.53 -9.28 4.10
N ALA A 12 -0.50 -8.93 3.33
CA ALA A 12 -1.57 -8.09 3.83
C ALA A 12 -2.30 -8.76 5.01
N GLU A 13 -2.59 -10.05 4.89
CA GLU A 13 -3.22 -10.82 5.98
C GLU A 13 -2.33 -10.89 7.22
N ARG A 14 -1.02 -11.04 7.03
CA ARG A 14 -0.08 -11.01 8.15
C ARG A 14 -0.08 -9.65 8.83
N ALA A 15 -0.18 -8.56 8.06
CA ALA A 15 -0.27 -7.22 8.64
C ALA A 15 -1.49 -7.13 9.55
N VAL A 16 -2.65 -7.60 9.07
CA VAL A 16 -3.88 -7.60 9.87
C VAL A 16 -3.68 -8.41 11.15
N ASP A 17 -3.14 -9.63 11.04
CA ASP A 17 -2.97 -10.51 12.19
C ASP A 17 -1.96 -9.99 13.19
N GLN A 18 -0.79 -9.53 12.73
CA GLN A 18 0.29 -9.09 13.61
C GLN A 18 -0.02 -7.75 14.28
N LEU A 19 -0.81 -6.91 13.63
CA LEU A 19 -1.08 -5.57 14.10
C LEU A 19 -2.49 -5.41 14.70
N ARG A 20 -3.21 -6.52 14.80
CA ARG A 20 -4.59 -6.51 15.31
C ARG A 20 -4.71 -5.88 16.70
N GLY A 21 -3.81 -6.24 17.60
CA GLY A 21 -3.84 -5.70 18.96
C GLY A 21 -3.58 -4.19 19.02
N ARG A 22 -2.83 -3.66 18.08
CA ARG A 22 -2.50 -2.23 18.01
C ARG A 22 -3.58 -1.43 17.29
N SER A 23 -4.31 -2.09 16.38
CA SER A 23 -5.29 -1.45 15.53
C SER A 23 -6.73 -1.60 16.03
N ASN A 24 -6.95 -2.36 17.11
CA ASN A 24 -8.29 -2.68 17.62
C ASN A 24 -9.21 -3.24 16.54
N ASP A 25 -8.66 -4.13 15.70
CA ASP A 25 -9.38 -4.74 14.56
C ASP A 25 -9.83 -3.72 13.50
N SER A 26 -9.19 -2.54 13.44
CA SER A 26 -9.55 -1.50 12.47
C SER A 26 -8.97 -1.72 11.08
N LEU A 27 -8.07 -2.71 10.91
CA LEU A 27 -7.51 -3.06 9.61
C LEU A 27 -8.46 -4.03 8.90
N ASP A 28 -9.52 -3.46 8.34
CA ASP A 28 -10.62 -4.22 7.72
C ASP A 28 -10.65 -4.08 6.19
N TYR A 29 -9.55 -3.60 5.59
CA TYR A 29 -9.40 -3.37 4.16
C TYR A 29 -10.26 -2.25 3.60
N SER A 30 -10.93 -1.47 4.46
CA SER A 30 -11.63 -0.27 4.01
C SER A 30 -10.62 0.84 3.70
N GLU A 31 -11.02 1.77 2.85
CA GLU A 31 -10.18 2.94 2.57
C GLU A 31 -9.96 3.76 3.84
N SER A 32 -10.97 3.84 4.70
CA SER A 32 -10.84 4.56 5.97
C SER A 32 -9.81 3.95 6.91
N SER A 33 -9.52 2.64 6.78
CA SER A 33 -8.51 1.99 7.61
C SER A 33 -7.09 2.51 7.33
N LEU A 34 -6.88 3.21 6.21
CA LEU A 34 -5.58 3.79 5.90
C LEU A 34 -5.18 4.89 6.88
N ALA A 35 -6.14 5.52 7.55
CA ALA A 35 -5.86 6.44 8.65
C ALA A 35 -5.17 5.72 9.81
N VAL A 36 -5.56 4.48 10.08
CA VAL A 36 -4.93 3.65 11.11
C VAL A 36 -3.50 3.30 10.70
N VAL A 37 -3.30 2.93 9.43
CA VAL A 37 -1.96 2.67 8.90
C VAL A 37 -1.07 3.90 9.07
N GLU A 38 -1.59 5.08 8.75
CA GLU A 38 -0.86 6.34 8.89
C GLU A 38 -0.44 6.57 10.35
N GLU A 39 -1.34 6.38 11.30
CA GLU A 39 -1.05 6.53 12.71
C GLU A 39 0.04 5.56 13.16
N MET A 40 -0.03 4.31 12.71
CA MET A 40 0.97 3.29 13.05
C MET A 40 2.35 3.65 12.51
N LEU A 41 2.41 4.17 11.29
CA LEU A 41 3.66 4.58 10.68
C LEU A 41 4.24 5.82 11.39
N ALA A 42 3.37 6.75 11.77
CA ALA A 42 3.80 7.95 12.51
C ALA A 42 4.40 7.56 13.87
N GLU A 43 3.77 6.64 14.58
CA GLU A 43 4.29 6.15 15.85
C GLU A 43 5.62 5.43 15.66
N ALA A 44 5.69 4.54 14.67
CA ALA A 44 6.91 3.79 14.39
C ALA A 44 8.06 4.71 13.97
N SER A 45 7.78 5.79 13.24
CA SER A 45 8.81 6.71 12.79
C SER A 45 9.56 7.38 13.96
N ALA A 46 8.89 7.54 15.09
CA ALA A 46 9.53 8.10 16.29
C ALA A 46 10.65 7.19 16.85
N PHE A 47 10.62 5.92 16.48
CA PHE A 47 11.59 4.92 16.95
C PHE A 47 12.44 4.34 15.81
N ILE A 48 12.43 4.99 14.65
CA ILE A 48 13.07 4.43 13.44
C ILE A 48 14.57 4.18 13.66
N ASP A 49 15.24 5.04 14.43
CA ASP A 49 16.67 4.90 14.68
C ASP A 49 17.00 3.68 15.54
N ASP A 50 16.01 3.19 16.29
CA ASP A 50 16.18 2.01 17.14
C ASP A 50 15.71 0.72 16.47
N MET A 51 15.21 0.80 15.24
CA MET A 51 14.72 -0.36 14.53
C MET A 51 15.79 -0.96 13.62
N PRO A 52 16.05 -2.28 13.70
CA PRO A 52 16.95 -2.93 12.75
C PRO A 52 16.41 -2.83 11.32
N ASP A 53 17.31 -2.81 10.33
CA ASP A 53 16.94 -2.68 8.93
C ASP A 53 15.96 -3.78 8.48
N ASP A 54 16.15 -5.01 8.94
CA ASP A 54 15.27 -6.13 8.58
C ASP A 54 13.86 -5.95 9.14
N GLN A 55 13.73 -5.32 10.30
CA GLN A 55 12.43 -5.02 10.88
C GLN A 55 11.73 -3.92 10.08
N ILE A 56 12.46 -2.90 9.67
CA ILE A 56 11.95 -1.83 8.80
C ILE A 56 11.46 -2.43 7.48
N ASP A 57 12.26 -3.26 6.85
CA ASP A 57 11.89 -3.91 5.60
C ASP A 57 10.64 -4.77 5.75
N ALA A 58 10.56 -5.54 6.84
CA ALA A 58 9.38 -6.37 7.10
C ALA A 58 8.11 -5.51 7.22
N LEU A 59 8.20 -4.41 7.95
CA LEU A 59 7.07 -3.51 8.14
C LEU A 59 6.64 -2.84 6.82
N VAL A 60 7.60 -2.44 6.00
CA VAL A 60 7.33 -1.88 4.67
C VAL A 60 6.58 -2.90 3.80
N HIS A 61 7.04 -4.15 3.79
CA HIS A 61 6.40 -5.20 3.00
C HIS A 61 4.99 -5.51 3.50
N LEU A 62 4.80 -5.56 4.82
CA LEU A 62 3.49 -5.85 5.40
C LEU A 62 2.49 -4.73 5.11
N LEU A 63 2.84 -3.50 5.47
CA LEU A 63 1.93 -2.37 5.34
C LEU A 63 1.79 -1.91 3.89
N GLY A 64 2.86 -1.99 3.11
CA GLY A 64 2.79 -1.70 1.68
C GLY A 64 1.84 -2.66 0.96
N SER A 65 1.91 -3.94 1.29
CA SER A 65 1.01 -4.95 0.73
C SER A 65 -0.44 -4.73 1.19
N TYR A 66 -0.61 -4.31 2.43
CA TYR A 66 -1.95 -3.98 2.94
C TYR A 66 -2.59 -2.84 2.14
N VAL A 67 -1.84 -1.76 1.89
CA VAL A 67 -2.34 -0.62 1.12
C VAL A 67 -2.71 -1.05 -0.30
N LEU A 68 -1.88 -1.88 -0.93
CA LEU A 68 -2.19 -2.44 -2.26
C LEU A 68 -3.50 -3.23 -2.23
N GLU A 69 -3.71 -4.07 -1.21
CA GLU A 69 -4.93 -4.88 -1.09
C GLU A 69 -6.18 -4.03 -0.88
N VAL A 70 -6.06 -2.92 -0.15
CA VAL A 70 -7.17 -1.97 -0.04
C VAL A 70 -7.59 -1.50 -1.43
N GLY A 71 -6.64 -1.13 -2.27
CA GLY A 71 -6.91 -0.69 -3.64
C GLY A 71 -7.52 -1.79 -4.49
N ARG A 72 -6.97 -3.00 -4.43
CA ARG A 72 -7.47 -4.12 -5.22
C ARG A 72 -8.89 -4.50 -4.83
N ARG A 73 -9.19 -4.52 -3.54
CA ARG A 73 -10.54 -4.87 -3.06
C ARG A 73 -11.56 -3.80 -3.42
N GLN A 74 -11.13 -2.55 -3.52
CA GLN A 74 -12.01 -1.45 -3.87
C GLN A 74 -12.27 -1.37 -5.37
N PHE A 75 -11.23 -1.57 -6.19
CA PHE A 75 -11.30 -1.30 -7.63
C PHE A 75 -11.06 -2.53 -8.50
N GLY A 76 -10.67 -3.66 -7.94
CA GLY A 76 -10.22 -4.79 -8.71
C GLY A 76 -8.80 -4.59 -9.21
N GLY A 77 -8.49 -5.17 -10.35
CA GLY A 77 -7.16 -5.03 -10.95
C GLY A 77 -6.28 -6.23 -10.75
N LYS A 78 -5.06 -6.10 -11.21
CA LYS A 78 -4.07 -7.18 -11.16
C LYS A 78 -2.74 -6.67 -10.65
N TYR A 79 -1.97 -7.55 -10.02
CA TYR A 79 -0.62 -7.27 -9.61
C TYR A 79 0.36 -7.66 -10.70
N TYR A 80 1.34 -6.78 -10.92
CA TYR A 80 2.49 -7.05 -11.78
C TYR A 80 3.75 -6.71 -11.00
N TRP A 81 4.87 -7.30 -11.40
CA TRP A 81 6.16 -6.93 -10.84
C TRP A 81 6.68 -5.70 -11.57
N HIS A 82 7.03 -4.67 -10.81
CA HIS A 82 7.60 -3.44 -11.36
C HIS A 82 9.12 -3.53 -11.27
N ASP A 83 9.76 -3.88 -12.38
CA ASP A 83 11.20 -4.12 -12.41
C ASP A 83 12.01 -2.88 -12.02
N GLY A 84 11.58 -1.71 -12.46
CA GLY A 84 12.29 -0.46 -12.20
C GLY A 84 12.35 -0.09 -10.73
N ARG A 85 11.37 -0.50 -9.94
CA ARG A 85 11.29 -0.22 -8.50
C ARG A 85 11.42 -1.46 -7.64
N ASP A 86 11.53 -2.63 -8.26
CA ASP A 86 11.72 -3.91 -7.58
C ASP A 86 10.65 -4.18 -6.53
N GLN A 87 9.38 -4.02 -6.91
CA GLN A 87 8.26 -4.21 -6.01
C GLN A 87 6.99 -4.50 -6.80
N PRO A 88 5.94 -5.04 -6.14
CA PRO A 88 4.67 -5.26 -6.84
C PRO A 88 3.97 -3.94 -7.11
N VAL A 89 3.28 -3.88 -8.24
CA VAL A 89 2.42 -2.75 -8.62
C VAL A 89 1.00 -3.26 -8.84
N LEU A 90 0.02 -2.52 -8.36
CA LEU A 90 -1.39 -2.79 -8.65
C LEU A 90 -1.79 -1.94 -9.85
N VAL A 91 -2.37 -2.58 -10.87
CA VAL A 91 -2.88 -1.90 -12.06
C VAL A 91 -4.37 -2.13 -12.15
N VAL A 92 -5.14 -1.05 -12.19
CA VAL A 92 -6.60 -1.11 -12.31
C VAL A 92 -7.05 -0.47 -13.62
N GLY A 93 -8.22 -0.89 -14.10
CA GLY A 93 -8.87 -0.31 -15.26
C GLY A 93 -8.58 -0.98 -16.59
N GLU A 94 -7.67 -1.94 -16.64
CA GLU A 94 -7.34 -2.61 -17.89
C GLU A 94 -8.54 -3.35 -18.48
N PRO A 95 -8.66 -3.42 -19.78
CA PRO A 95 -7.74 -2.91 -20.82
C PRO A 95 -7.95 -1.45 -21.24
N GLU A 96 -9.05 -0.82 -20.82
CA GLU A 96 -9.40 0.52 -21.28
C GLU A 96 -8.42 1.58 -20.80
N CYS A 97 -7.90 1.42 -19.59
CA CYS A 97 -6.93 2.35 -19.03
C CYS A 97 -5.99 1.60 -18.09
N LYS A 98 -4.93 2.27 -17.65
CA LYS A 98 -3.96 1.72 -16.71
C LYS A 98 -3.72 2.75 -15.62
N ILE A 99 -4.25 2.50 -14.44
CA ILE A 99 -4.03 3.36 -13.28
C ILE A 99 -3.29 2.50 -12.27
N ALA A 100 -2.02 2.81 -12.05
CA ALA A 100 -1.11 1.98 -11.30
C ALA A 100 -0.68 2.65 -10.01
N ILE A 101 -0.42 1.87 -8.97
CA ILE A 101 0.06 2.36 -7.68
C ILE A 101 1.15 1.46 -7.14
N LEU A 102 2.24 2.09 -6.71
CA LEU A 102 3.34 1.50 -5.94
C LEU A 102 3.27 2.07 -4.54
N THR A 103 3.37 1.23 -3.52
CA THR A 103 3.14 1.67 -2.14
C THR A 103 4.36 1.52 -1.23
N PHE A 104 5.30 0.63 -1.55
CA PHE A 104 6.40 0.32 -0.64
C PHE A 104 7.29 1.54 -0.37
N ASP A 105 7.61 2.31 -1.41
CA ASP A 105 8.45 3.49 -1.24
C ASP A 105 7.78 4.57 -0.39
N LYS A 106 6.47 4.74 -0.52
CA LYS A 106 5.71 5.68 0.30
C LYS A 106 5.68 5.27 1.76
N VAL A 107 5.46 3.97 2.02
CA VAL A 107 5.48 3.46 3.39
C VAL A 107 6.86 3.66 4.00
N ARG A 108 7.93 3.35 3.25
CA ARG A 108 9.30 3.53 3.72
C ARG A 108 9.60 5.01 4.00
N GLY A 109 9.20 5.90 3.11
CA GLY A 109 9.37 7.34 3.31
C GLY A 109 8.65 7.85 4.53
N ARG A 110 7.43 7.38 4.75
CA ARG A 110 6.65 7.77 5.94
C ARG A 110 7.31 7.27 7.23
N LEU A 111 7.82 6.05 7.21
CA LEU A 111 8.59 5.49 8.34
C LEU A 111 9.84 6.31 8.63
N SER A 112 10.45 6.86 7.60
CA SER A 112 11.65 7.70 7.74
C SER A 112 11.34 9.10 8.29
N GLY A 113 10.06 9.40 8.52
CA GLY A 113 9.64 10.67 9.08
C GLY A 113 9.19 11.71 8.08
N ASP A 114 9.06 11.35 6.81
CA ASP A 114 8.62 12.28 5.79
C ASP A 114 7.10 12.40 5.81
N GLU A 115 6.60 13.49 6.40
CA GLU A 115 5.15 13.72 6.50
C GLU A 115 4.50 13.98 5.13
N ALA A 116 5.28 14.35 4.13
CA ALA A 116 4.78 14.51 2.76
C ALA A 116 4.36 13.19 2.15
N ASP A 117 4.85 12.06 2.69
CA ASP A 117 4.48 10.71 2.25
C ASP A 117 3.26 10.17 2.99
N ASN A 118 2.36 11.03 3.44
CA ASN A 118 1.11 10.66 4.13
C ASN A 118 0.32 9.64 3.30
N ILE A 119 0.02 8.49 3.90
CA ILE A 119 -0.57 7.37 3.18
C ILE A 119 -2.00 7.63 2.71
N PRO A 120 -2.94 8.13 3.55
CA PRO A 120 -4.28 8.43 3.05
C PRO A 120 -4.30 9.44 1.90
N PHE A 121 -3.50 10.48 2.00
CA PHE A 121 -3.44 11.50 0.94
C PHE A 121 -2.92 10.90 -0.37
N PHE A 122 -1.85 10.12 -0.29
CA PHE A 122 -1.27 9.45 -1.45
C PHE A 122 -2.29 8.50 -2.10
N TYR A 123 -2.94 7.67 -1.29
CA TYR A 123 -3.93 6.70 -1.78
C TYR A 123 -5.11 7.42 -2.44
N GLN A 124 -5.57 8.54 -1.87
CA GLN A 124 -6.72 9.28 -2.40
C GLN A 124 -6.47 9.80 -3.81
N GLY A 125 -5.24 10.19 -4.12
CA GLY A 125 -4.88 10.58 -5.49
C GLY A 125 -5.13 9.46 -6.48
N PHE A 126 -4.65 8.26 -6.15
CA PHE A 126 -4.88 7.07 -6.94
C PHE A 126 -6.38 6.75 -7.04
N ALA A 127 -7.08 6.74 -5.91
CA ALA A 127 -8.49 6.37 -5.86
C ALA A 127 -9.37 7.32 -6.65
N ALA A 128 -9.11 8.61 -6.57
CA ALA A 128 -9.86 9.61 -7.33
C ALA A 128 -9.70 9.38 -8.84
N ARG A 129 -8.48 9.08 -9.27
CA ARG A 129 -8.23 8.78 -10.69
C ARG A 129 -8.91 7.48 -11.11
N ALA A 130 -8.87 6.45 -10.25
CA ALA A 130 -9.52 5.17 -10.54
C ALA A 130 -11.04 5.34 -10.70
N ARG A 131 -11.65 6.20 -9.88
CA ARG A 131 -13.10 6.45 -9.95
C ARG A 131 -13.51 7.28 -11.16
N SER A 132 -12.62 8.11 -11.68
CA SER A 132 -12.91 9.01 -12.79
C SER A 132 -12.15 8.64 -14.06
N ALA A 133 -11.65 7.41 -14.15
CA ALA A 133 -10.81 6.98 -15.27
C ALA A 133 -11.51 7.07 -16.60
N GLU A 134 -10.78 7.58 -17.58
CA GLU A 134 -11.25 7.64 -18.96
C GLU A 134 -10.41 6.68 -19.81
N PRO A 135 -10.99 6.13 -20.92
CA PRO A 135 -10.24 5.26 -21.81
C PRO A 135 -8.95 5.92 -22.28
N GLY A 136 -7.85 5.18 -22.24
CA GLY A 136 -6.54 5.67 -22.66
C GLY A 136 -5.71 6.30 -21.53
N THR A 137 -6.28 6.46 -20.33
CA THR A 137 -5.51 6.95 -19.19
C THR A 137 -4.40 5.96 -18.84
N ASP A 138 -3.18 6.47 -18.62
CA ASP A 138 -2.01 5.66 -18.26
C ASP A 138 -1.18 6.47 -17.26
N VAL A 139 -1.36 6.21 -15.98
CA VAL A 139 -0.70 6.95 -14.90
C VAL A 139 -0.16 6.01 -13.85
N LEU A 140 0.91 6.43 -13.17
CA LEU A 140 1.52 5.70 -12.07
C LEU A 140 1.64 6.61 -10.85
N TYR A 141 1.09 6.14 -9.74
CA TYR A 141 1.24 6.76 -8.42
C TYR A 141 2.32 6.01 -7.65
N ALA A 142 3.35 6.73 -7.26
CA ALA A 142 4.50 6.14 -6.57
C ALA A 142 4.98 6.99 -5.41
#